data_521a970cee7b726c93d4a75b2c260dc5
#
_entry.id   521a970cee7b726c93d4a75b2c260dc5
#
_cell.length_a   1.000
_cell.length_b   1.000
_cell.length_c   1.000
_cell.angle_alpha   90.00
_cell.angle_beta   90.00
_cell.angle_gamma   90.00
#
_symmetry.space_group_name_H-M   'P 1'
#
loop_
_entity.id
_entity.type
_entity.pdbx_description
1 polymer ?
#
loop_
_entity_poly.entity_id
_entity_poly.type
_entity_poly.pdbx_seq_one_letter_code
_entity_poly.pdbx_strand_id
1 'polypeptide(L)'
;MRAYTLLILLLSSILSFSQNCNNTLSGSVIDLHDGTNLTGALLIVEGSEQVVVTDFDGNFTISNLCEDRYLIQVSHAECRTIGFAIEVKGNMNKTFTLEHHLEELNQVIVSGKAYQSKSKSIYEKTLSIADLENFSTGTLGDALNSLSGVSSINTGNLVVKPMINGLHSTRVVLINNGVRVQDQEWGAEHAPNLDINSVGNLTLVKGAGALQYGGDAIGGLIVAEAAKVPVKDSIYGKFSSTAVSNGRGVSLNSQITKSYQSGWYATLQGTLKRFGDFETPEYVLSNTGSFERNASLQFGLNKFSQGFEFYSSIYKNTIGILRASHLGGAEDLYNALQRNKPFVIEDFNYDINA
;
A
#
# COMPACT_ATOMS: atom_id res chain seq x y z
N MET A 1 67.84 34.39 24.02
CA MET A 1 66.62 33.60 23.98
C MET A 1 65.58 34.12 22.99
N ARG A 2 65.21 35.39 22.89
CA ARG A 2 64.22 35.94 21.95
C ARG A 2 64.56 35.73 20.46
N ALA A 3 65.86 35.71 20.07
CA ALA A 3 66.26 35.50 18.69
C ALA A 3 66.11 34.04 18.20
N TYR A 4 66.29 33.04 19.06
CA TYR A 4 66.12 31.63 18.72
C TYR A 4 64.65 31.24 18.60
N THR A 5 63.72 31.86 19.37
CA THR A 5 62.29 31.64 19.25
C THR A 5 61.72 32.19 17.93
N LEU A 6 62.24 33.33 17.45
CA LEU A 6 61.88 33.90 16.16
C LEU A 6 62.38 33.05 14.99
N LEU A 7 63.59 32.48 15.11
CA LEU A 7 64.17 31.59 14.08
C LEU A 7 63.38 30.27 14.00
N ILE A 8 62.94 29.71 15.12
CA ILE A 8 62.11 28.48 15.12
C ILE A 8 60.71 28.75 14.56
N LEU A 9 60.09 29.90 14.80
CA LEU A 9 58.79 30.31 14.20
C LEU A 9 58.94 30.56 12.70
N LEU A 10 60.09 31.08 12.21
CA LEU A 10 60.33 31.26 10.78
C LEU A 10 60.62 29.93 10.06
N LEU A 11 61.24 28.95 10.72
CA LEU A 11 61.47 27.62 10.14
C LEU A 11 60.16 26.76 10.11
N SER A 12 59.24 26.98 11.03
CA SER A 12 57.94 26.24 11.03
C SER A 12 57.02 26.64 9.88
N SER A 13 57.18 27.83 9.31
CA SER A 13 56.38 28.30 8.15
C SER A 13 56.80 27.71 6.79
N ILE A 14 57.94 26.98 6.73
CA ILE A 14 58.45 26.41 5.46
C ILE A 14 57.91 24.97 5.22
N LEU A 15 57.20 24.37 6.18
CA LEU A 15 56.67 23.01 6.06
C LEU A 15 55.23 22.97 5.58
N SER A 16 54.74 24.00 4.87
CA SER A 16 53.45 23.93 4.17
C SER A 16 53.64 23.04 2.92
N PHE A 17 53.40 21.76 3.07
CA PHE A 17 53.25 20.87 1.91
C PHE A 17 51.97 21.29 1.16
N SER A 18 52.19 21.94 0.00
CA SER A 18 51.13 22.14 -0.98
C SER A 18 50.72 20.77 -1.50
N GLN A 19 49.54 20.30 -1.14
CA GLN A 19 48.98 19.09 -1.71
C GLN A 19 48.70 19.35 -3.20
N ASN A 20 49.26 18.53 -4.10
CA ASN A 20 48.95 18.56 -5.51
C ASN A 20 47.58 17.93 -5.73
N CYS A 21 46.55 18.77 -5.83
CA CYS A 21 45.19 18.36 -6.05
C CYS A 21 44.86 18.35 -7.56
N ASN A 22 45.50 17.47 -8.32
CA ASN A 22 45.34 17.37 -9.77
C ASN A 22 44.64 16.09 -10.23
N ASN A 23 44.12 15.30 -9.30
CA ASN A 23 43.48 14.04 -9.65
C ASN A 23 42.04 14.27 -10.16
N THR A 24 41.61 13.38 -11.01
CA THR A 24 40.28 13.41 -11.64
C THR A 24 39.55 12.12 -11.33
N LEU A 25 38.33 12.25 -10.84
CA LEU A 25 37.38 11.15 -10.73
C LEU A 25 36.36 11.28 -11.85
N SER A 26 36.35 10.33 -12.78
CA SER A 26 35.40 10.24 -13.86
C SER A 26 34.54 8.97 -13.72
N GLY A 27 33.45 8.88 -14.45
CA GLY A 27 32.64 7.69 -14.47
C GLY A 27 31.21 7.93 -14.94
N SER A 28 30.31 7.04 -14.56
CA SER A 28 28.92 7.13 -14.91
C SER A 28 28.03 6.88 -13.71
N VAL A 29 26.81 7.42 -13.77
CA VAL A 29 25.72 7.13 -12.82
C VAL A 29 24.66 6.33 -13.56
N ILE A 30 24.33 5.16 -13.02
CA ILE A 30 23.37 4.24 -13.65
C ILE A 30 22.31 3.82 -12.65
N ASP A 31 21.14 3.43 -13.17
CA ASP A 31 20.08 2.79 -12.39
C ASP A 31 20.49 1.37 -11.98
N LEU A 32 20.22 0.99 -10.74
CA LEU A 32 20.54 -0.33 -10.19
C LEU A 32 19.68 -1.44 -10.80
N HIS A 33 18.46 -1.13 -11.27
CA HIS A 33 17.50 -2.13 -11.70
C HIS A 33 17.66 -2.55 -13.16
N ASP A 34 17.88 -1.59 -14.05
CA ASP A 34 17.91 -1.85 -15.49
C ASP A 34 19.23 -1.43 -16.15
N GLY A 35 20.14 -0.81 -15.39
CA GLY A 35 21.44 -0.36 -15.87
C GLY A 35 21.36 0.85 -16.81
N THR A 36 20.22 1.55 -16.88
CA THR A 36 20.09 2.77 -17.68
C THR A 36 20.94 3.89 -17.13
N ASN A 37 21.52 4.70 -18.01
CA ASN A 37 22.29 5.86 -17.62
C ASN A 37 21.40 6.97 -17.07
N LEU A 38 21.75 7.52 -15.91
CA LEU A 38 20.99 8.58 -15.25
C LEU A 38 21.51 9.96 -15.67
N THR A 39 20.79 10.57 -16.62
CA THR A 39 21.05 11.93 -17.10
C THR A 39 20.62 12.95 -16.05
N GLY A 40 21.45 13.96 -15.77
CA GLY A 40 21.10 15.02 -14.82
C GLY A 40 21.22 14.60 -13.35
N ALA A 41 21.89 13.49 -13.05
CA ALA A 41 22.22 13.13 -11.68
C ALA A 41 23.23 14.14 -11.10
N LEU A 42 22.99 14.57 -9.86
CA LEU A 42 23.79 15.57 -9.15
C LEU A 42 24.78 14.86 -8.22
N LEU A 43 26.06 15.18 -8.36
CA LEU A 43 27.14 14.70 -7.51
C LEU A 43 27.69 15.88 -6.70
N ILE A 44 27.67 15.76 -5.36
CA ILE A 44 28.16 16.76 -4.42
C ILE A 44 29.30 16.14 -3.62
N VAL A 45 30.48 16.78 -3.65
CA VAL A 45 31.63 16.36 -2.86
C VAL A 45 31.52 17.03 -1.48
N GLU A 46 31.24 16.24 -0.42
CA GLU A 46 31.16 16.80 0.94
C GLU A 46 32.48 17.48 1.37
N GLY A 47 32.33 18.64 1.99
CA GLY A 47 33.47 19.45 2.44
C GLY A 47 34.12 20.29 1.36
N SER A 48 33.60 20.28 0.13
CA SER A 48 34.00 21.17 -0.97
C SER A 48 32.77 21.86 -1.59
N GLU A 49 33.00 22.92 -2.35
CA GLU A 49 31.93 23.58 -3.13
C GLU A 49 31.73 22.94 -4.52
N GLN A 50 32.32 21.75 -4.74
CA GLN A 50 32.22 21.09 -6.04
C GLN A 50 30.91 20.35 -6.21
N VAL A 51 30.19 20.73 -7.26
CA VAL A 51 28.93 20.11 -7.68
C VAL A 51 29.03 19.81 -9.17
N VAL A 52 28.77 18.57 -9.54
CA VAL A 52 28.83 18.10 -10.93
C VAL A 52 27.52 17.45 -11.30
N VAL A 53 27.09 17.65 -12.53
CA VAL A 53 25.85 17.05 -13.08
C VAL A 53 26.25 16.09 -14.21
N THR A 54 25.62 14.93 -14.28
CA THR A 54 25.87 13.97 -15.37
C THR A 54 25.31 14.48 -16.70
N ASP A 55 26.02 14.15 -17.77
CA ASP A 55 25.62 14.46 -19.15
C ASP A 55 24.47 13.54 -19.64
N PHE A 56 24.14 13.66 -20.94
CA PHE A 56 23.06 12.87 -21.55
C PHE A 56 23.31 11.35 -21.55
N ASP A 57 24.58 10.96 -21.47
CA ASP A 57 25.02 9.57 -21.40
C ASP A 57 25.27 9.12 -19.94
N GLY A 58 24.85 9.95 -18.95
CA GLY A 58 25.02 9.66 -17.54
C GLY A 58 26.46 9.80 -17.04
N ASN A 59 27.39 10.35 -17.82
CA ASN A 59 28.81 10.48 -17.44
C ASN A 59 29.06 11.74 -16.62
N PHE A 60 30.06 11.67 -15.74
CA PHE A 60 30.50 12.79 -14.93
C PHE A 60 32.02 12.87 -14.88
N THR A 61 32.55 14.04 -14.54
CA THR A 61 33.98 14.27 -14.30
C THR A 61 34.14 15.31 -13.20
N ILE A 62 34.78 14.90 -12.10
CA ILE A 62 35.17 15.75 -10.96
C ILE A 62 36.67 15.93 -11.01
N SER A 63 37.15 17.16 -11.20
CA SER A 63 38.56 17.48 -11.34
C SER A 63 39.11 18.15 -10.06
N ASN A 64 40.43 18.29 -9.96
CA ASN A 64 41.14 18.97 -8.88
C ASN A 64 40.91 18.33 -7.51
N LEU A 65 40.84 17.01 -7.45
CA LEU A 65 40.78 16.25 -6.19
C LEU A 65 42.20 15.99 -5.67
N CYS A 66 42.37 16.13 -4.37
CA CYS A 66 43.61 15.71 -3.68
C CYS A 66 43.57 14.20 -3.42
N GLU A 67 44.69 13.60 -3.08
CA GLU A 67 44.69 12.23 -2.55
C GLU A 67 44.14 12.24 -1.12
N ASP A 68 42.86 11.88 -0.97
CA ASP A 68 42.15 11.86 0.31
C ASP A 68 40.89 11.00 0.21
N ARG A 69 40.19 10.87 1.32
CA ARG A 69 38.86 10.24 1.38
C ARG A 69 37.77 11.27 1.25
N TYR A 70 36.91 11.05 0.28
CA TYR A 70 35.76 11.90 0.01
C TYR A 70 34.44 11.13 0.25
N LEU A 71 33.44 11.81 0.78
CA LEU A 71 32.07 11.37 0.73
C LEU A 71 31.37 12.12 -0.40
N ILE A 72 30.94 11.37 -1.43
CA ILE A 72 30.27 11.93 -2.60
C ILE A 72 28.79 11.58 -2.46
N GLN A 73 27.95 12.60 -2.30
CA GLN A 73 26.51 12.44 -2.34
C GLN A 73 26.05 12.45 -3.79
N VAL A 74 25.38 11.39 -4.21
CA VAL A 74 24.81 11.26 -5.55
C VAL A 74 23.31 11.23 -5.43
N SER A 75 22.63 12.12 -6.17
CA SER A 75 21.16 12.23 -6.17
C SER A 75 20.64 12.36 -7.60
N HIS A 76 19.45 11.87 -7.83
CA HIS A 76 18.71 12.03 -9.08
C HIS A 76 17.22 12.25 -8.76
N ALA A 77 16.48 12.93 -9.64
CA ALA A 77 15.09 13.27 -9.39
C ALA A 77 14.20 12.05 -9.12
N GLU A 78 14.59 10.91 -9.65
CA GLU A 78 13.84 9.64 -9.58
C GLU A 78 14.50 8.61 -8.66
N CYS A 79 15.61 8.96 -7.98
CA CYS A 79 16.39 8.04 -7.17
C CYS A 79 16.63 8.58 -5.76
N ARG A 80 16.80 7.67 -4.81
CA ARG A 80 17.18 8.03 -3.45
C ARG A 80 18.62 8.55 -3.44
N THR A 81 18.85 9.65 -2.72
CA THR A 81 20.20 10.16 -2.50
C THR A 81 21.04 9.16 -1.71
N ILE A 82 22.20 8.81 -2.23
CA ILE A 82 23.15 7.88 -1.61
C ILE A 82 24.51 8.55 -1.48
N GLY A 83 25.15 8.38 -0.31
CA GLY A 83 26.52 8.81 -0.06
C GLY A 83 27.52 7.68 -0.33
N PHE A 84 28.53 7.94 -1.16
CA PHE A 84 29.59 6.99 -1.49
C PHE A 84 30.93 7.48 -0.89
N ALA A 85 31.50 6.68 0.00
CA ALA A 85 32.84 6.94 0.52
C ALA A 85 33.91 6.44 -0.48
N ILE A 86 34.74 7.31 -0.97
CA ILE A 86 35.75 7.01 -1.98
C ILE A 86 37.13 7.51 -1.51
N GLU A 87 38.16 6.68 -1.66
CA GLU A 87 39.55 7.04 -1.45
C GLU A 87 40.19 7.33 -2.80
N VAL A 88 40.49 8.59 -3.05
CA VAL A 88 41.14 9.05 -4.31
C VAL A 88 42.64 8.80 -4.22
N LYS A 89 43.14 7.95 -5.12
CA LYS A 89 44.58 7.65 -5.30
C LYS A 89 44.92 7.80 -6.78
N GLY A 90 45.20 9.03 -7.21
CA GLY A 90 45.39 9.35 -8.62
C GLY A 90 44.06 9.46 -9.42
N ASN A 91 44.18 9.43 -10.75
CA ASN A 91 42.99 9.46 -11.62
C ASN A 91 42.23 8.16 -11.56
N MET A 92 40.91 8.24 -11.33
CA MET A 92 40.03 7.08 -11.14
C MET A 92 38.78 7.14 -12.03
N ASN A 93 38.32 5.95 -12.38
CA ASN A 93 37.00 5.79 -13.00
C ASN A 93 36.10 4.98 -12.09
N LYS A 94 34.88 5.44 -11.84
CA LYS A 94 33.91 4.80 -10.93
C LYS A 94 32.49 4.92 -11.44
N THR A 95 31.78 3.82 -11.49
CA THR A 95 30.34 3.81 -11.73
C THR A 95 29.59 3.86 -10.39
N PHE A 96 28.66 4.79 -10.27
CA PHE A 96 27.72 4.87 -9.16
C PHE A 96 26.38 4.28 -9.57
N THR A 97 25.81 3.48 -8.71
CA THR A 97 24.49 2.91 -8.92
C THR A 97 23.51 3.54 -7.93
N LEU A 98 22.43 4.11 -8.43
CA LEU A 98 21.33 4.61 -7.62
C LEU A 98 20.14 3.65 -7.69
N GLU A 99 19.55 3.40 -6.56
CA GLU A 99 18.28 2.68 -6.50
C GLU A 99 17.16 3.64 -6.87
N HIS A 100 16.45 3.32 -7.92
CA HIS A 100 15.28 4.08 -8.34
C HIS A 100 14.29 4.16 -7.17
N HIS A 101 13.98 5.35 -6.74
CA HIS A 101 12.83 5.58 -5.91
C HIS A 101 11.61 5.42 -6.83
N LEU A 102 11.02 4.25 -6.77
CA LEU A 102 9.59 4.22 -6.93
C LEU A 102 9.04 5.02 -5.73
N GLU A 103 9.09 6.36 -5.79
CA GLU A 103 8.10 7.08 -5.03
C GLU A 103 6.78 6.41 -5.36
N GLU A 104 6.05 6.02 -4.32
CA GLU A 104 4.67 5.65 -4.46
C GLU A 104 3.93 6.88 -5.03
N LEU A 105 4.13 7.13 -6.30
CA LEU A 105 3.12 7.82 -7.08
C LEU A 105 1.92 6.89 -6.93
N ASN A 106 1.01 7.27 -6.05
CA ASN A 106 -0.30 6.64 -5.97
C ASN A 106 -0.70 6.42 -7.41
N GLN A 107 -0.69 5.16 -7.83
CA GLN A 107 -0.89 4.80 -9.21
C GLN A 107 -2.24 5.39 -9.60
N VAL A 108 -2.21 6.55 -10.20
CA VAL A 108 -3.34 7.04 -10.97
C VAL A 108 -3.45 6.01 -12.08
N ILE A 109 -4.46 5.16 -11.99
CA ILE A 109 -4.84 4.28 -13.10
C ILE A 109 -5.19 5.23 -14.23
N VAL A 110 -4.22 5.50 -15.08
CA VAL A 110 -4.43 6.23 -16.31
C VAL A 110 -5.05 5.25 -17.29
N SER A 111 -6.35 5.06 -17.19
CA SER A 111 -7.13 4.79 -18.38
C SER A 111 -7.14 6.07 -19.21
N GLY A 112 -6.08 6.27 -19.98
CA GLY A 112 -5.96 7.21 -21.08
C GLY A 112 -6.55 8.61 -20.92
N LYS A 113 -6.32 9.36 -19.80
CA LYS A 113 -6.56 10.82 -19.74
C LYS A 113 -5.66 11.53 -18.74
N ALA A 114 -5.09 12.60 -19.24
CA ALA A 114 -4.25 13.63 -18.66
C ALA A 114 -4.25 13.80 -17.14
N TYR A 115 -3.00 14.03 -16.64
CA TYR A 115 -2.62 14.79 -15.46
C TYR A 115 -3.78 15.49 -14.76
N GLN A 116 -4.08 15.05 -13.55
CA GLN A 116 -4.95 15.81 -12.66
C GLN A 116 -4.17 16.27 -11.43
N SER A 117 -3.99 17.58 -11.33
CA SER A 117 -3.57 18.21 -10.08
C SER A 117 -4.56 17.78 -8.97
N LYS A 118 -4.09 17.33 -7.83
CA LYS A 118 -4.92 17.11 -6.63
C LYS A 118 -5.62 18.42 -6.32
N SER A 119 -6.88 18.53 -6.73
CA SER A 119 -7.71 19.66 -6.35
C SER A 119 -7.89 19.63 -4.84
N LYS A 120 -7.75 20.78 -4.16
CA LYS A 120 -7.98 20.90 -2.71
C LYS A 120 -9.40 20.52 -2.28
N SER A 121 -10.30 20.27 -3.22
CA SER A 121 -11.69 19.85 -3.00
C SER A 121 -11.91 18.33 -2.99
N ILE A 122 -10.88 17.53 -3.22
CA ILE A 122 -10.98 16.06 -3.16
C ILE A 122 -10.61 15.62 -1.75
N TYR A 123 -11.56 15.00 -1.07
CA TYR A 123 -11.29 14.27 0.17
C TYR A 123 -10.89 12.83 -0.18
N GLU A 124 -9.66 12.49 0.14
CA GLU A 124 -9.10 11.15 -0.06
C GLU A 124 -8.50 10.66 1.26
N LYS A 125 -8.83 9.45 1.64
CA LYS A 125 -8.29 8.79 2.83
C LYS A 125 -7.98 7.34 2.51
N THR A 126 -6.74 6.94 2.76
CA THR A 126 -6.26 5.57 2.53
C THR A 126 -6.02 4.86 3.85
N LEU A 127 -6.49 3.63 3.96
CA LEU A 127 -6.12 2.66 4.97
C LEU A 127 -5.00 1.77 4.40
N SER A 128 -3.88 1.75 5.09
CA SER A 128 -2.73 0.91 4.75
C SER A 128 -2.93 -0.55 5.19
N ILE A 129 -2.04 -1.44 4.77
CA ILE A 129 -2.03 -2.84 5.24
C ILE A 129 -2.08 -2.92 6.77
N ALA A 130 -1.30 -2.09 7.47
CA ALA A 130 -1.25 -2.09 8.92
C ALA A 130 -2.60 -1.69 9.57
N ASP A 131 -3.33 -0.77 8.94
CA ASP A 131 -4.67 -0.39 9.39
C ASP A 131 -5.67 -1.54 9.14
N LEU A 132 -5.58 -2.17 7.96
CA LEU A 132 -6.48 -3.25 7.53
C LEU A 132 -6.31 -4.55 8.34
N GLU A 133 -5.14 -4.79 8.91
CA GLU A 133 -4.88 -5.96 9.77
C GLU A 133 -5.81 -6.02 10.99
N ASN A 134 -6.23 -4.87 11.51
CA ASN A 134 -7.17 -4.79 12.62
C ASN A 134 -8.57 -5.30 12.25
N PHE A 135 -8.87 -5.41 10.95
CA PHE A 135 -10.15 -5.87 10.41
C PHE A 135 -10.06 -7.24 9.74
N SER A 136 -9.00 -8.01 10.00
CA SER A 136 -8.72 -9.30 9.34
C SER A 136 -9.83 -10.36 9.50
N THR A 137 -10.63 -10.28 10.56
CA THR A 137 -11.81 -11.13 10.80
C THR A 137 -13.11 -10.52 10.28
N GLY A 138 -13.12 -9.23 10.01
CA GLY A 138 -14.27 -8.45 9.57
C GLY A 138 -14.41 -8.38 8.04
N THR A 139 -15.14 -7.37 7.62
CA THR A 139 -15.47 -7.08 6.21
C THR A 139 -14.86 -5.75 5.75
N LEU A 140 -14.98 -5.47 4.45
CA LEU A 140 -14.67 -4.17 3.88
C LEU A 140 -15.45 -3.03 4.57
N GLY A 141 -16.73 -3.26 4.87
CA GLY A 141 -17.56 -2.26 5.55
C GLY A 141 -17.08 -1.93 6.95
N ASP A 142 -16.58 -2.92 7.70
CA ASP A 142 -15.99 -2.70 9.03
C ASP A 142 -14.76 -1.82 8.97
N ALA A 143 -13.86 -2.09 8.02
CA ALA A 143 -12.67 -1.27 7.82
C ALA A 143 -13.02 0.19 7.46
N LEU A 144 -13.98 0.37 6.55
CA LEU A 144 -14.41 1.69 6.11
C LEU A 144 -15.12 2.48 7.21
N ASN A 145 -15.80 1.83 8.16
CA ASN A 145 -16.44 2.49 9.30
C ASN A 145 -15.45 3.22 10.23
N SER A 146 -14.17 2.90 10.15
CA SER A 146 -13.12 3.64 10.87
C SER A 146 -12.88 5.06 10.30
N LEU A 147 -13.41 5.34 9.10
CA LEU A 147 -13.21 6.60 8.41
C LEU A 147 -14.34 7.58 8.70
N SER A 148 -13.98 8.85 8.88
CA SER A 148 -14.94 9.92 9.13
C SER A 148 -15.98 10.06 8.01
N GLY A 149 -17.27 10.14 8.37
CA GLY A 149 -18.39 10.26 7.44
C GLY A 149 -18.71 8.97 6.68
N VAL A 150 -18.24 7.84 7.21
CA VAL A 150 -18.68 6.50 6.78
C VAL A 150 -19.43 5.86 7.94
N SER A 151 -20.50 5.20 7.59
CA SER A 151 -21.28 4.30 8.45
C SER A 151 -21.61 3.04 7.64
N SER A 152 -22.31 2.10 8.22
CA SER A 152 -22.74 0.91 7.49
C SER A 152 -24.19 0.53 7.78
N ILE A 153 -24.78 -0.14 6.83
CA ILE A 153 -26.03 -0.89 7.01
C ILE A 153 -25.61 -2.32 7.33
N ASN A 154 -25.96 -2.77 8.52
CA ASN A 154 -25.64 -4.11 9.00
C ASN A 154 -26.93 -4.92 9.09
N THR A 155 -27.04 -5.96 8.28
CA THR A 155 -28.15 -6.92 8.32
C THR A 155 -27.73 -8.27 8.89
N GLY A 156 -26.46 -8.36 9.29
CA GLY A 156 -25.81 -9.50 9.94
C GLY A 156 -24.35 -9.14 10.24
N ASN A 157 -23.67 -9.99 10.99
CA ASN A 157 -22.30 -9.70 11.44
C ASN A 157 -21.27 -9.62 10.30
N LEU A 158 -21.55 -10.24 9.17
CA LEU A 158 -20.66 -10.22 7.98
C LEU A 158 -21.37 -9.62 6.75
N VAL A 159 -22.54 -9.07 6.92
CA VAL A 159 -23.25 -8.30 5.88
C VAL A 159 -23.19 -6.84 6.28
N VAL A 160 -22.05 -6.21 6.00
CA VAL A 160 -21.75 -4.82 6.37
C VAL A 160 -21.62 -4.00 5.09
N LYS A 161 -22.71 -3.35 4.70
CA LYS A 161 -22.77 -2.51 3.49
C LYS A 161 -22.31 -1.10 3.82
N PRO A 162 -21.22 -0.59 3.22
CA PRO A 162 -20.74 0.76 3.51
C PRO A 162 -21.74 1.82 3.03
N MET A 163 -21.91 2.84 3.85
CA MET A 163 -22.71 4.03 3.59
C MET A 163 -21.84 5.29 3.78
N ILE A 164 -21.68 6.08 2.74
CA ILE A 164 -20.85 7.26 2.71
C ILE A 164 -21.74 8.48 2.69
N ASN A 165 -21.65 9.34 3.72
CA ASN A 165 -22.49 10.52 3.89
C ASN A 165 -24.00 10.24 3.69
N GLY A 166 -24.49 9.08 4.16
CA GLY A 166 -25.88 8.66 4.02
C GLY A 166 -26.24 7.99 2.69
N LEU A 167 -25.29 7.87 1.75
CA LEU A 167 -25.52 7.22 0.44
C LEU A 167 -24.86 5.85 0.39
N HIS A 168 -25.54 4.88 -0.21
CA HIS A 168 -25.10 3.48 -0.31
C HIS A 168 -25.53 2.82 -1.62
N SER A 169 -25.20 1.55 -1.80
CA SER A 169 -25.57 0.69 -2.93
C SER A 169 -25.14 1.29 -4.27
N THR A 170 -26.05 1.57 -5.20
CA THR A 170 -25.78 2.13 -6.53
C THR A 170 -25.16 3.52 -6.52
N ARG A 171 -25.09 4.20 -5.36
CA ARG A 171 -24.51 5.54 -5.21
C ARG A 171 -23.07 5.53 -4.75
N VAL A 172 -22.53 4.37 -4.44
CA VAL A 172 -21.14 4.15 -4.03
C VAL A 172 -20.49 3.19 -5.02
N VAL A 173 -19.43 3.64 -5.66
CA VAL A 173 -18.68 2.81 -6.62
C VAL A 173 -17.55 2.09 -5.89
N LEU A 174 -17.39 0.80 -6.15
CA LEU A 174 -16.25 0.00 -5.69
C LEU A 174 -15.40 -0.43 -6.89
N ILE A 175 -14.10 -0.16 -6.79
CA ILE A 175 -13.09 -0.64 -7.75
C ILE A 175 -12.15 -1.58 -7.02
N ASN A 176 -11.97 -2.78 -7.53
CA ASN A 176 -11.02 -3.77 -7.04
C ASN A 176 -9.95 -4.04 -8.11
N ASN A 177 -8.70 -3.67 -7.83
CA ASN A 177 -7.58 -3.80 -8.76
C ASN A 177 -7.93 -3.33 -10.18
N GLY A 178 -8.47 -2.12 -10.29
CA GLY A 178 -8.86 -1.49 -11.56
C GLY A 178 -10.17 -1.97 -12.17
N VAL A 179 -10.83 -2.97 -11.60
CA VAL A 179 -12.11 -3.50 -12.08
C VAL A 179 -13.24 -3.01 -11.19
N ARG A 180 -14.27 -2.44 -11.80
CA ARG A 180 -15.48 -2.04 -11.09
C ARG A 180 -16.27 -3.28 -10.65
N VAL A 181 -16.63 -3.32 -9.37
CA VAL A 181 -17.45 -4.37 -8.76
C VAL A 181 -18.89 -3.88 -8.63
N GLN A 182 -19.84 -4.71 -9.06
CA GLN A 182 -21.28 -4.35 -9.15
C GLN A 182 -22.19 -5.27 -8.31
N ASP A 183 -21.66 -5.95 -7.31
CA ASP A 183 -22.39 -6.93 -6.51
C ASP A 183 -23.10 -6.32 -5.28
N GLN A 184 -22.74 -5.09 -4.90
CA GLN A 184 -23.33 -4.41 -3.74
C GLN A 184 -24.61 -3.61 -4.04
N GLU A 185 -25.06 -3.60 -5.28
CA GLU A 185 -26.18 -2.75 -5.73
C GLU A 185 -27.54 -3.27 -5.28
N TRP A 186 -27.62 -4.55 -4.98
CA TRP A 186 -28.85 -5.24 -4.57
C TRP A 186 -29.19 -4.95 -3.12
N GLY A 187 -30.30 -5.40 -2.63
CA GLY A 187 -30.90 -5.16 -1.34
C GLY A 187 -29.99 -4.97 -0.11
N ALA A 188 -30.57 -4.83 1.06
CA ALA A 188 -29.80 -4.58 2.30
C ALA A 188 -28.95 -5.79 2.71
N GLU A 189 -29.30 -6.98 2.23
CA GLU A 189 -28.63 -8.25 2.54
C GLU A 189 -27.36 -8.49 1.70
N HIS A 190 -27.09 -7.64 0.72
CA HIS A 190 -25.89 -7.75 -0.12
C HIS A 190 -24.83 -6.72 0.30
N ALA A 191 -23.66 -7.19 0.64
CA ALA A 191 -22.46 -6.39 0.91
C ALA A 191 -21.40 -6.66 -0.14
N PRO A 192 -20.36 -5.80 -0.28
CA PRO A 192 -19.28 -6.03 -1.23
C PRO A 192 -18.59 -7.36 -1.02
N ASN A 193 -18.49 -8.17 -2.10
CA ASN A 193 -17.77 -9.44 -2.12
C ASN A 193 -16.28 -9.22 -2.35
N LEU A 194 -15.59 -8.78 -1.31
CA LEU A 194 -14.16 -8.51 -1.33
C LEU A 194 -13.50 -9.03 -0.05
N ASP A 195 -12.46 -9.83 -0.23
CA ASP A 195 -11.62 -10.26 0.89
C ASP A 195 -10.70 -9.13 1.34
N ILE A 196 -10.96 -8.58 2.53
CA ILE A 196 -10.16 -7.51 3.12
C ILE A 196 -8.68 -7.92 3.29
N ASN A 197 -8.40 -9.20 3.47
CA ASN A 197 -7.04 -9.72 3.63
C ASN A 197 -6.24 -9.80 2.32
N SER A 198 -6.90 -9.64 1.16
CA SER A 198 -6.23 -9.54 -0.15
C SER A 198 -5.88 -8.10 -0.53
N VAL A 199 -6.36 -7.13 0.25
CA VAL A 199 -6.19 -5.71 -0.02
C VAL A 199 -4.91 -5.18 0.62
N GLY A 200 -4.09 -4.51 -0.17
CA GLY A 200 -2.89 -3.80 0.30
C GLY A 200 -3.20 -2.37 0.73
N ASN A 201 -4.01 -1.67 -0.07
CA ASN A 201 -4.46 -0.32 0.21
C ASN A 201 -5.97 -0.21 -0.06
N LEU A 202 -6.68 0.43 0.85
CA LEU A 202 -8.09 0.74 0.70
C LEU A 202 -8.29 2.24 0.76
N THR A 203 -8.64 2.84 -0.38
CA THR A 203 -8.78 4.28 -0.51
C THR A 203 -10.25 4.66 -0.66
N LEU A 204 -10.69 5.62 0.15
CA LEU A 204 -11.99 6.26 0.06
C LEU A 204 -11.84 7.64 -0.55
N VAL A 205 -12.54 7.90 -1.66
CA VAL A 205 -12.60 9.21 -2.33
C VAL A 205 -14.02 9.75 -2.21
N LYS A 206 -14.15 10.98 -1.71
CA LYS A 206 -15.45 11.65 -1.55
C LYS A 206 -15.52 12.95 -2.37
N GLY A 207 -16.75 13.39 -2.64
CA GLY A 207 -17.03 14.62 -3.35
C GLY A 207 -16.81 14.53 -4.86
N ALA A 208 -16.61 15.66 -5.52
CA ALA A 208 -16.56 15.75 -6.97
C ALA A 208 -15.46 14.87 -7.62
N GLY A 209 -14.39 14.58 -6.89
CA GLY A 209 -13.32 13.69 -7.36
C GLY A 209 -13.78 12.27 -7.65
N ALA A 210 -14.81 11.78 -6.97
CA ALA A 210 -15.36 10.46 -7.21
C ALA A 210 -16.10 10.35 -8.56
N LEU A 211 -16.71 11.45 -9.03
CA LEU A 211 -17.51 11.45 -10.26
C LEU A 211 -16.71 11.19 -11.55
N GLN A 212 -15.40 11.35 -11.53
CA GLN A 212 -14.54 10.98 -12.65
C GLN A 212 -14.56 9.46 -12.95
N TYR A 213 -14.99 8.64 -11.97
CA TYR A 213 -15.10 7.18 -12.10
C TYR A 213 -16.50 6.71 -12.46
N GLY A 214 -17.44 7.64 -12.62
CA GLY A 214 -18.81 7.37 -13.04
C GLY A 214 -19.80 8.34 -12.39
N GLY A 215 -20.84 8.70 -13.10
CA GLY A 215 -21.87 9.62 -12.60
C GLY A 215 -22.69 9.07 -11.43
N ASP A 216 -22.57 7.79 -11.15
CA ASP A 216 -23.20 7.08 -10.01
C ASP A 216 -22.34 7.09 -8.74
N ALA A 217 -21.06 7.50 -8.81
CA ALA A 217 -20.19 7.68 -7.63
C ALA A 217 -20.55 8.93 -6.79
N ILE A 218 -21.82 9.28 -6.70
CA ILE A 218 -22.31 10.48 -5.98
C ILE A 218 -22.01 10.38 -4.48
N GLY A 219 -22.15 9.20 -3.90
CA GLY A 219 -21.84 8.94 -2.50
C GLY A 219 -20.34 8.90 -2.23
N GLY A 220 -19.58 8.42 -3.20
CA GLY A 220 -18.14 8.26 -3.13
C GLY A 220 -17.63 7.07 -3.92
N LEU A 221 -16.31 6.95 -3.94
CA LEU A 221 -15.58 5.87 -4.58
C LEU A 221 -14.73 5.14 -3.55
N ILE A 222 -14.77 3.84 -3.57
CA ILE A 222 -13.90 2.95 -2.79
C ILE A 222 -12.95 2.27 -3.78
N VAL A 223 -11.65 2.39 -3.57
CA VAL A 223 -10.61 1.74 -4.38
C VAL A 223 -9.86 0.76 -3.49
N ALA A 224 -9.93 -0.51 -3.84
CA ALA A 224 -9.17 -1.57 -3.21
C ALA A 224 -8.06 -2.03 -4.17
N GLU A 225 -6.83 -1.99 -3.71
CA GLU A 225 -5.66 -2.37 -4.49
C GLU A 225 -4.86 -3.44 -3.75
N ALA A 226 -4.31 -4.40 -4.48
CA ALA A 226 -3.38 -5.37 -3.92
C ALA A 226 -2.09 -4.70 -3.45
N ALA A 227 -1.35 -5.37 -2.56
CA ALA A 227 -0.08 -4.87 -2.08
C ALA A 227 0.94 -4.75 -3.22
N LYS A 228 1.64 -3.63 -3.27
CA LYS A 228 2.75 -3.45 -4.22
C LYS A 228 3.92 -4.37 -3.87
N VAL A 229 4.47 -5.01 -4.88
CA VAL A 229 5.61 -5.92 -4.73
C VAL A 229 6.90 -5.20 -5.08
N PRO A 230 7.91 -5.20 -4.18
CA PRO A 230 9.17 -4.54 -4.46
C PRO A 230 9.98 -5.25 -5.54
N VAL A 231 10.71 -4.47 -6.36
CA VAL A 231 11.59 -4.97 -7.42
C VAL A 231 12.94 -5.36 -6.82
N LYS A 232 13.01 -6.57 -6.29
CA LYS A 232 14.24 -7.18 -5.73
C LYS A 232 14.12 -8.69 -5.67
N ASP A 233 15.25 -9.39 -5.65
CA ASP A 233 15.23 -10.83 -5.40
C ASP A 233 14.80 -11.11 -3.97
N SER A 234 13.58 -11.58 -3.80
CA SER A 234 13.00 -11.84 -2.49
C SER A 234 11.95 -12.95 -2.54
N ILE A 235 11.86 -13.68 -1.45
CA ILE A 235 10.70 -14.51 -1.13
C ILE A 235 10.26 -14.14 0.28
N TYR A 236 9.01 -13.79 0.44
CA TYR A 236 8.45 -13.48 1.75
C TYR A 236 6.99 -13.90 1.80
N GLY A 237 6.48 -14.02 2.99
CA GLY A 237 5.10 -14.40 3.20
C GLY A 237 4.61 -13.96 4.56
N LYS A 238 3.30 -14.04 4.71
CA LYS A 238 2.60 -13.76 5.96
C LYS A 238 1.60 -14.88 6.21
N PHE A 239 1.55 -15.32 7.44
CA PHE A 239 0.47 -16.18 7.93
C PHE A 239 -0.13 -15.52 9.16
N SER A 240 -1.45 -15.40 9.18
CA SER A 240 -2.18 -14.92 10.34
C SER A 240 -3.30 -15.88 10.71
N SER A 241 -3.47 -16.10 12.01
CA SER A 241 -4.56 -16.89 12.58
C SER A 241 -5.17 -16.08 13.70
N THR A 242 -6.46 -15.86 13.63
CA THR A 242 -7.22 -15.10 14.63
C THR A 242 -8.40 -15.95 15.09
N ALA A 243 -8.52 -16.12 16.39
CA ALA A 243 -9.68 -16.75 17.02
C ALA A 243 -10.56 -15.68 17.67
N VAL A 244 -11.86 -15.82 17.53
CA VAL A 244 -12.88 -14.91 18.08
C VAL A 244 -13.81 -15.70 18.98
N SER A 245 -13.99 -15.26 20.22
CA SER A 245 -14.81 -15.95 21.21
C SER A 245 -16.30 -15.94 20.86
N ASN A 246 -16.84 -14.77 20.49
CA ASN A 246 -18.23 -14.68 20.06
C ASN A 246 -18.36 -15.23 18.62
N GLY A 247 -19.30 -16.15 18.43
CA GLY A 247 -19.38 -16.96 17.22
C GLY A 247 -18.37 -18.12 17.19
N ARG A 248 -17.53 -18.27 18.23
CA ARG A 248 -16.51 -19.32 18.38
C ARG A 248 -15.75 -19.54 17.07
N GLY A 249 -15.35 -18.41 16.44
CA GLY A 249 -14.87 -18.36 15.07
C GLY A 249 -13.36 -18.37 14.94
N VAL A 250 -12.94 -18.72 13.75
CA VAL A 250 -11.52 -18.68 13.36
C VAL A 250 -11.37 -18.06 11.98
N SER A 251 -10.35 -17.22 11.83
CA SER A 251 -9.90 -16.67 10.55
C SER A 251 -8.45 -17.06 10.32
N LEU A 252 -8.19 -17.68 9.19
CA LEU A 252 -6.85 -18.04 8.72
C LEU A 252 -6.57 -17.30 7.43
N ASN A 253 -5.45 -16.60 7.35
CA ASN A 253 -4.97 -15.96 6.14
C ASN A 253 -3.53 -16.35 5.89
N SER A 254 -3.20 -16.64 4.64
CA SER A 254 -1.84 -16.95 4.20
C SER A 254 -1.55 -16.23 2.90
N GLN A 255 -0.38 -15.62 2.82
CA GLN A 255 0.13 -14.97 1.62
C GLN A 255 1.59 -15.36 1.43
N ILE A 256 1.98 -15.63 0.20
CA ILE A 256 3.37 -15.82 -0.20
C ILE A 256 3.65 -15.00 -1.46
N THR A 257 4.76 -14.30 -1.46
CA THR A 257 5.22 -13.48 -2.59
C THR A 257 6.63 -13.86 -2.97
N LYS A 258 6.86 -14.07 -4.26
CA LYS A 258 8.17 -14.17 -4.88
C LYS A 258 8.36 -13.01 -5.82
N SER A 259 9.48 -12.30 -5.68
CA SER A 259 9.89 -11.21 -6.58
C SER A 259 11.33 -11.40 -7.04
N TYR A 260 11.65 -10.78 -8.17
CA TYR A 260 12.95 -10.84 -8.81
C TYR A 260 13.44 -9.43 -9.16
N GLN A 261 14.76 -9.25 -9.14
CA GLN A 261 15.40 -7.99 -9.54
C GLN A 261 15.09 -7.63 -11.01
N SER A 262 14.78 -8.62 -11.86
CA SER A 262 14.33 -8.41 -13.24
C SER A 262 12.93 -7.78 -13.35
N GLY A 263 12.24 -7.54 -12.23
CA GLY A 263 10.91 -6.97 -12.14
C GLY A 263 9.76 -7.98 -12.15
N TRP A 264 10.00 -9.25 -12.43
CA TRP A 264 8.97 -10.29 -12.33
C TRP A 264 8.57 -10.56 -10.90
N TYR A 265 7.28 -10.78 -10.69
CA TYR A 265 6.76 -11.17 -9.37
C TYR A 265 5.52 -12.03 -9.47
N ALA A 266 5.25 -12.76 -8.41
CA ALA A 266 4.00 -13.49 -8.21
C ALA A 266 3.63 -13.50 -6.73
N THR A 267 2.36 -13.30 -6.44
CA THR A 267 1.77 -13.39 -5.09
C THR A 267 0.59 -14.35 -5.13
N LEU A 268 0.57 -15.29 -4.21
CA LEU A 268 -0.57 -16.16 -3.93
C LEU A 268 -1.08 -15.86 -2.52
N GLN A 269 -2.38 -15.68 -2.38
CA GLN A 269 -3.03 -15.41 -1.10
C GLN A 269 -4.27 -16.28 -0.95
N GLY A 270 -4.59 -16.68 0.28
CA GLY A 270 -5.79 -17.40 0.61
C GLY A 270 -6.32 -17.05 1.99
N THR A 271 -7.65 -16.99 2.12
CA THR A 271 -8.36 -16.72 3.37
C THR A 271 -9.41 -17.80 3.61
N LEU A 272 -9.49 -18.25 4.84
CA LEU A 272 -10.52 -19.13 5.34
C LEU A 272 -11.06 -18.54 6.64
N LYS A 273 -12.38 -18.25 6.67
CA LYS A 273 -13.05 -17.79 7.89
C LYS A 273 -14.23 -18.70 8.19
N ARG A 274 -14.38 -19.11 9.43
CA ARG A 274 -15.52 -19.88 9.91
C ARG A 274 -16.00 -19.32 11.23
N PHE A 275 -17.29 -19.00 11.29
CA PHE A 275 -17.99 -18.57 12.49
C PHE A 275 -19.26 -19.37 12.64
N GLY A 276 -19.58 -19.77 13.85
CA GLY A 276 -20.92 -20.24 14.23
C GLY A 276 -21.82 -19.07 14.59
N ASP A 277 -22.93 -19.37 15.21
CA ASP A 277 -23.90 -18.36 15.66
C ASP A 277 -23.28 -17.38 16.64
N PHE A 278 -23.66 -16.12 16.56
CA PHE A 278 -23.22 -15.11 17.50
C PHE A 278 -24.12 -15.07 18.73
N GLU A 279 -23.55 -14.68 19.84
CA GLU A 279 -24.24 -14.68 21.13
C GLU A 279 -24.40 -13.25 21.67
N THR A 280 -25.54 -12.95 22.22
CA THR A 280 -25.75 -11.83 23.14
C THR A 280 -25.56 -12.34 24.57
N PRO A 281 -25.52 -11.48 25.62
CA PRO A 281 -25.44 -11.94 27.00
C PRO A 281 -26.57 -12.88 27.45
N GLU A 282 -27.72 -12.85 26.76
CA GLU A 282 -28.92 -13.57 27.21
C GLU A 282 -29.33 -14.71 26.27
N TYR A 283 -28.98 -14.67 24.98
CA TYR A 283 -29.43 -15.65 24.00
C TYR A 283 -28.54 -15.73 22.77
N VAL A 284 -28.65 -16.82 22.02
CA VAL A 284 -27.97 -17.03 20.75
C VAL A 284 -28.75 -16.33 19.63
N LEU A 285 -28.04 -15.62 18.77
CA LEU A 285 -28.59 -15.08 17.52
C LEU A 285 -28.56 -16.18 16.46
N SER A 286 -29.65 -16.92 16.38
CA SER A 286 -29.74 -18.14 15.58
C SER A 286 -29.56 -17.87 14.08
N ASN A 287 -28.79 -18.74 13.40
CA ASN A 287 -28.46 -18.66 11.99
C ASN A 287 -27.70 -17.39 11.60
N THR A 288 -26.70 -16.99 12.42
CA THR A 288 -25.84 -15.84 12.14
C THR A 288 -24.40 -16.22 11.83
N GLY A 289 -24.11 -17.51 11.74
CA GLY A 289 -22.81 -18.04 11.36
C GLY A 289 -22.44 -17.73 9.91
N SER A 290 -21.17 -17.96 9.57
CA SER A 290 -20.67 -17.76 8.21
C SER A 290 -19.49 -18.66 7.86
N PHE A 291 -19.31 -18.91 6.57
CA PHE A 291 -18.16 -19.62 6.04
C PHE A 291 -17.64 -18.94 4.77
N GLU A 292 -16.48 -18.32 4.87
CA GLU A 292 -15.81 -17.60 3.80
C GLU A 292 -14.54 -18.34 3.35
N ARG A 293 -14.36 -18.46 2.05
CA ARG A 293 -13.21 -19.11 1.40
C ARG A 293 -12.81 -18.29 0.19
N ASN A 294 -11.63 -17.72 0.26
CA ASN A 294 -11.13 -16.83 -0.79
C ASN A 294 -9.74 -17.25 -1.22
N ALA A 295 -9.43 -17.00 -2.46
CA ALA A 295 -8.08 -17.10 -2.98
C ALA A 295 -7.84 -16.01 -4.00
N SER A 296 -6.61 -15.51 -4.07
CA SER A 296 -6.20 -14.55 -5.09
C SER A 296 -4.80 -14.89 -5.60
N LEU A 297 -4.60 -14.59 -6.88
CA LEU A 297 -3.33 -14.70 -7.59
C LEU A 297 -3.04 -13.36 -8.26
N GLN A 298 -1.88 -12.82 -7.99
CA GLN A 298 -1.32 -11.66 -8.68
C GLN A 298 0.01 -12.07 -9.28
N PHE A 299 0.24 -11.77 -10.55
CA PHE A 299 1.56 -11.88 -11.13
C PHE A 299 1.78 -10.79 -12.16
N GLY A 300 3.03 -10.40 -12.36
CA GLY A 300 3.31 -9.32 -13.29
C GLY A 300 4.80 -9.07 -13.49
N LEU A 301 5.03 -8.05 -14.27
CA LEU A 301 6.34 -7.46 -14.52
C LEU A 301 6.28 -5.98 -14.15
N ASN A 302 7.15 -5.55 -13.27
CA ASN A 302 7.27 -4.15 -12.89
C ASN A 302 8.69 -3.68 -13.23
N LYS A 303 8.83 -2.90 -14.30
CA LYS A 303 10.06 -2.21 -14.70
C LYS A 303 9.78 -0.72 -14.81
N PHE A 304 10.83 0.07 -14.76
CA PHE A 304 10.73 1.52 -14.83
C PHE A 304 9.91 2.04 -16.03
N SER A 305 10.19 1.53 -17.23
CA SER A 305 9.60 2.02 -18.47
C SER A 305 8.38 1.23 -18.94
N GLN A 306 8.13 0.05 -18.37
CA GLN A 306 7.04 -0.82 -18.79
C GLN A 306 6.67 -1.82 -17.71
N GLY A 307 5.41 -2.16 -17.65
CA GLY A 307 4.91 -3.16 -16.73
C GLY A 307 3.56 -3.71 -17.18
N PHE A 308 3.23 -4.86 -16.65
CA PHE A 308 1.88 -5.38 -16.70
C PHE A 308 1.59 -6.15 -15.41
N GLU A 309 0.33 -6.21 -15.07
CA GLU A 309 -0.17 -6.98 -13.95
C GLU A 309 -1.37 -7.81 -14.37
N PHE A 310 -1.40 -9.04 -13.91
CA PHE A 310 -2.57 -9.89 -13.95
C PHE A 310 -3.02 -10.18 -12.52
N TYR A 311 -4.27 -9.88 -12.23
CA TYR A 311 -4.90 -10.19 -10.96
C TYR A 311 -6.14 -11.06 -11.19
N SER A 312 -6.28 -12.12 -10.40
CA SER A 312 -7.47 -12.97 -10.38
C SER A 312 -7.82 -13.34 -8.95
N SER A 313 -9.09 -13.31 -8.62
CA SER A 313 -9.56 -13.71 -7.30
C SER A 313 -10.85 -14.50 -7.39
N ILE A 314 -11.01 -15.41 -6.41
CA ILE A 314 -12.25 -16.16 -6.18
C ILE A 314 -12.71 -15.81 -4.77
N TYR A 315 -13.93 -15.32 -4.66
CA TYR A 315 -14.59 -15.05 -3.40
C TYR A 315 -15.82 -15.96 -3.27
N LYS A 316 -15.87 -16.72 -2.20
CA LYS A 316 -17.02 -17.58 -1.89
C LYS A 316 -17.39 -17.43 -0.42
N ASN A 317 -18.60 -16.97 -0.18
CA ASN A 317 -19.15 -16.77 1.14
C ASN A 317 -20.49 -17.47 1.28
N THR A 318 -20.72 -18.09 2.43
CA THR A 318 -22.01 -18.61 2.86
C THR A 318 -22.34 -17.92 4.18
N ILE A 319 -23.44 -17.20 4.23
CA ILE A 319 -23.82 -16.36 5.36
C ILE A 319 -25.17 -16.81 5.85
N GLY A 320 -25.30 -16.99 7.17
CA GLY A 320 -26.57 -17.17 7.84
C GLY A 320 -27.30 -15.83 7.95
N ILE A 321 -28.60 -15.86 7.77
CA ILE A 321 -29.49 -14.72 8.00
C ILE A 321 -30.26 -14.99 9.29
N LEU A 322 -30.15 -14.01 10.22
CA LEU A 322 -30.84 -14.12 11.52
C LEU A 322 -32.30 -14.49 11.32
N ARG A 323 -32.74 -15.60 11.87
CA ARG A 323 -34.10 -16.09 11.69
C ARG A 323 -35.17 -15.12 12.18
N ALA A 324 -34.87 -14.36 13.23
CA ALA A 324 -35.72 -13.34 13.78
C ALA A 324 -35.79 -12.03 12.97
N SER A 325 -34.99 -11.87 11.91
CA SER A 325 -34.97 -10.65 11.08
C SER A 325 -36.03 -10.64 9.98
N HIS A 326 -36.69 -11.77 9.69
CA HIS A 326 -37.73 -11.83 8.69
C HIS A 326 -39.02 -11.25 9.26
N LEU A 327 -39.31 -10.01 8.91
CA LEU A 327 -40.53 -9.30 9.27
C LEU A 327 -41.40 -9.20 8.04
N GLY A 328 -42.64 -9.73 8.15
CA GLY A 328 -43.56 -9.78 7.01
C GLY A 328 -44.26 -8.46 6.70
N GLY A 329 -44.25 -7.50 7.63
CA GLY A 329 -44.88 -6.20 7.44
C GLY A 329 -44.78 -5.28 8.67
N ALA A 330 -45.51 -4.15 8.62
CA ALA A 330 -45.44 -3.14 9.67
C ALA A 330 -45.97 -3.65 11.03
N GLU A 331 -46.96 -4.56 11.02
CA GLU A 331 -47.50 -5.19 12.23
C GLU A 331 -46.46 -6.12 12.87
N ASP A 332 -45.75 -6.91 12.06
CA ASP A 332 -44.70 -7.79 12.57
C ASP A 332 -43.53 -6.97 13.16
N LEU A 333 -43.18 -5.86 12.52
CA LEU A 333 -42.18 -4.92 13.05
C LEU A 333 -42.65 -4.33 14.39
N TYR A 334 -43.88 -3.87 14.47
CA TYR A 334 -44.46 -3.34 15.71
C TYR A 334 -44.40 -4.40 16.82
N ASN A 335 -44.85 -5.62 16.53
CA ASN A 335 -44.82 -6.73 17.47
C ASN A 335 -43.41 -7.12 17.90
N ALA A 336 -42.44 -7.06 16.97
CA ALA A 336 -41.04 -7.34 17.27
C ALA A 336 -40.43 -6.27 18.20
N LEU A 337 -40.74 -4.98 17.99
CA LEU A 337 -40.31 -3.88 18.85
C LEU A 337 -40.86 -3.91 20.26
N GLN A 338 -42.02 -4.58 20.47
CA GLN A 338 -42.62 -4.74 21.80
C GLN A 338 -42.05 -5.94 22.59
N ARG A 339 -41.21 -6.76 21.97
CA ARG A 339 -40.66 -7.95 22.61
C ARG A 339 -39.30 -7.66 23.24
N ASN A 340 -39.07 -8.24 24.40
CA ASN A 340 -37.77 -8.19 25.08
C ASN A 340 -36.79 -9.26 24.57
N LYS A 341 -37.25 -10.22 23.79
CA LYS A 341 -36.46 -11.34 23.26
C LYS A 341 -36.88 -11.65 21.81
N PRO A 342 -35.96 -12.18 20.98
CA PRO A 342 -36.29 -12.70 19.67
C PRO A 342 -37.42 -13.76 19.77
N PHE A 343 -38.26 -13.86 18.76
CA PHE A 343 -39.30 -14.88 18.73
C PHE A 343 -38.79 -16.29 18.41
N VAL A 344 -37.57 -16.39 17.82
CA VAL A 344 -36.86 -17.63 17.61
C VAL A 344 -35.61 -17.61 18.47
N ILE A 345 -35.50 -18.55 19.40
CA ILE A 345 -34.33 -18.77 20.26
C ILE A 345 -33.91 -20.22 20.07
N GLU A 346 -32.69 -20.44 19.62
CA GLU A 346 -32.08 -21.75 19.38
C GLU A 346 -30.76 -21.87 20.13
N ASP A 347 -30.27 -23.08 20.27
CA ASP A 347 -28.92 -23.32 20.80
C ASP A 347 -27.85 -22.95 19.76
N PHE A 348 -26.66 -22.68 20.25
CA PHE A 348 -25.51 -22.36 19.39
C PHE A 348 -25.25 -23.46 18.34
N ASN A 349 -25.04 -23.03 17.08
CA ASN A 349 -24.78 -23.94 15.98
C ASN A 349 -23.70 -23.37 15.01
N TYR A 350 -23.04 -24.27 14.31
CA TYR A 350 -22.18 -23.94 13.16
C TYR A 350 -22.85 -24.13 11.80
N ASP A 351 -23.99 -24.79 11.76
CA ASP A 351 -24.73 -25.04 10.52
C ASP A 351 -25.39 -23.74 10.03
N ILE A 352 -25.19 -23.45 8.76
CA ILE A 352 -25.67 -22.25 8.10
C ILE A 352 -26.78 -22.64 7.14
N ASN A 353 -27.98 -22.14 7.39
CA ASN A 353 -29.08 -22.22 6.46
C ASN A 353 -29.11 -20.90 5.64
N ALA A 354 -28.40 -20.95 4.51
CA ALA A 354 -28.32 -19.81 3.60
C ALA A 354 -29.59 -19.65 2.75
#